data_d5be6ad1dfdfee0bba2748c27bad67c7
#
_entry.id   d5be6ad1dfdfee0bba2748c27bad67c7
#
_cell.length_a   1.000
_cell.length_b   1.000
_cell.length_c   1.000
_cell.angle_alpha   90.00
_cell.angle_beta   90.00
_cell.angle_gamma   90.00
#
_symmetry.space_group_name_H-M   'P 1'
#
loop_
_entity.id
_entity.type
_entity.pdbx_description
1 polymer ?
#
loop_
_entity_poly.entity_id
_entity_poly.type
_entity_poly.pdbx_seq_one_letter_code
_entity_poly.pdbx_strand_id
1 'polypeptide(L)'
;ISKNSFLIFNNVLRELYQCQTYGELCQTFLPMLKMLIPFRYASIMRSQEGGAPIRLVDPLCTPAEFAEAERNYMRFADDDYTGWLSCCRESTVFRESDLVGEQQRLRSPIYQKCYAPYQVYDTLYYAIVHHGRPLGVLSLFRRREDGPFTDEELFLCNAVGTHLNQQMNTLLDQMIRRQNAAGYDLPAVAAGMAYHPGDQLLEMLTRFRENREIAEALQVRDSTLQKHYQNIFRKLGVTSRWEIRRLLLEGDTQP
;
A
#
# COMPACT_ATOMS: atom_id res chain seq x y z
N ILE A 1 -17.08 19.37 16.07
CA ILE A 1 -16.04 20.06 15.27
C ILE A 1 -16.27 21.56 15.39
N SER A 2 -15.24 22.31 15.78
CA SER A 2 -15.31 23.77 15.84
C SER A 2 -15.40 24.36 14.41
N LYS A 3 -15.90 25.63 14.31
CA LYS A 3 -15.92 26.34 13.03
C LYS A 3 -14.51 26.45 12.42
N ASN A 4 -13.49 26.62 13.26
CA ASN A 4 -12.10 26.70 12.84
C ASN A 4 -11.59 25.35 12.31
N SER A 5 -11.87 24.25 13.02
CA SER A 5 -11.51 22.89 12.56
C SER A 5 -12.16 22.54 11.23
N PHE A 6 -13.39 22.99 10.99
CA PHE A 6 -14.07 22.79 9.71
C PHE A 6 -13.38 23.55 8.56
N LEU A 7 -12.94 24.81 8.81
CA LEU A 7 -12.20 25.57 7.79
C LEU A 7 -10.84 24.93 7.47
N ILE A 8 -10.14 24.43 8.50
CA ILE A 8 -8.87 23.70 8.30
C ILE A 8 -9.12 22.41 7.52
N PHE A 9 -10.16 21.65 7.87
CA PHE A 9 -10.54 20.43 7.14
C PHE A 9 -10.77 20.71 5.64
N ASN A 10 -11.54 21.75 5.30
CA ASN A 10 -11.73 22.11 3.90
C ASN A 10 -10.43 22.51 3.18
N ASN A 11 -9.52 23.19 3.88
CA ASN A 11 -8.21 23.51 3.31
C ASN A 11 -7.38 22.23 3.07
N VAL A 12 -7.40 21.28 4.00
CA VAL A 12 -6.74 19.97 3.84
C VAL A 12 -7.26 19.25 2.58
N LEU A 13 -8.57 19.22 2.38
CA LEU A 13 -9.17 18.60 1.19
C LEU A 13 -8.78 19.35 -0.10
N ARG A 14 -8.76 20.68 -0.07
CA ARG A 14 -8.34 21.47 -1.22
C ARG A 14 -6.90 21.13 -1.61
N GLU A 15 -5.97 21.12 -0.68
CA GLU A 15 -4.57 20.78 -0.92
C GLU A 15 -4.41 19.33 -1.40
N LEU A 16 -5.19 18.40 -0.83
CA LEU A 16 -5.20 17.01 -1.27
C LEU A 16 -5.56 16.90 -2.76
N TYR A 17 -6.65 17.54 -3.17
CA TYR A 17 -7.13 17.47 -4.56
C TYR A 17 -6.30 18.29 -5.56
N GLN A 18 -5.45 19.20 -5.09
CA GLN A 18 -4.48 19.91 -5.92
C GLN A 18 -3.25 19.07 -6.27
N CYS A 19 -2.95 18.01 -5.51
CA CYS A 19 -1.83 17.12 -5.79
C CYS A 19 -2.01 16.44 -7.16
N GLN A 20 -1.04 16.61 -8.07
CA GLN A 20 -1.01 16.02 -9.41
C GLN A 20 -0.07 14.82 -9.50
N THR A 21 0.75 14.60 -8.49
CA THR A 21 1.71 13.49 -8.41
C THR A 21 1.69 12.87 -7.01
N TYR A 22 2.10 11.60 -6.94
CA TYR A 22 2.25 10.91 -5.66
C TYR A 22 3.19 11.67 -4.71
N GLY A 23 4.32 12.22 -5.23
CA GLY A 23 5.29 12.96 -4.43
C GLY A 23 4.75 14.25 -3.80
N GLU A 24 3.80 14.92 -4.44
CA GLU A 24 3.18 16.15 -3.93
C GLU A 24 2.35 15.93 -2.65
N LEU A 25 1.89 14.70 -2.39
CA LEU A 25 1.22 14.37 -1.14
C LEU A 25 2.10 14.71 0.09
N CYS A 26 3.41 14.47 -0.02
CA CYS A 26 4.36 14.79 1.05
C CYS A 26 4.58 16.31 1.21
N GLN A 27 4.64 17.04 0.10
CA GLN A 27 5.00 18.45 0.09
C GLN A 27 3.82 19.38 0.40
N THR A 28 2.61 18.98 0.04
CA THR A 28 1.42 19.80 0.07
C THR A 28 0.39 19.28 1.08
N PHE A 29 -0.04 18.03 0.93
CA PHE A 29 -1.12 17.47 1.75
C PHE A 29 -0.70 17.19 3.20
N LEU A 30 0.44 16.51 3.46
CA LEU A 30 0.86 16.17 4.81
C LEU A 30 1.11 17.40 5.71
N PRO A 31 1.74 18.51 5.24
CA PRO A 31 1.85 19.73 6.03
C PRO A 31 0.52 20.35 6.43
N MET A 32 -0.47 20.30 5.53
CA MET A 32 -1.83 20.78 5.85
C MET A 32 -2.56 19.85 6.78
N LEU A 33 -2.42 18.53 6.61
CA LEU A 33 -3.00 17.53 7.52
C LEU A 33 -2.49 17.73 8.96
N LYS A 34 -1.21 18.11 9.13
CA LYS A 34 -0.61 18.40 10.43
C LYS A 34 -1.30 19.54 11.19
N MET A 35 -1.92 20.48 10.48
CA MET A 35 -2.70 21.56 11.11
C MET A 35 -4.04 21.06 11.66
N LEU A 36 -4.57 19.97 11.11
CA LEU A 36 -5.83 19.36 11.54
C LEU A 36 -5.60 18.28 12.59
N ILE A 37 -4.61 17.42 12.37
CA ILE A 37 -4.19 16.31 13.24
C ILE A 37 -2.71 16.50 13.52
N PRO A 38 -2.31 17.09 14.68
CA PRO A 38 -0.90 17.29 15.01
C PRO A 38 -0.15 15.96 15.09
N PHE A 39 1.00 15.88 14.46
CA PHE A 39 1.91 14.74 14.52
C PHE A 39 3.38 15.21 14.48
N ARG A 40 4.30 14.36 14.91
CA ARG A 40 5.75 14.62 14.84
C ARG A 40 6.33 14.18 13.50
N TYR A 41 5.96 12.98 13.07
CA TYR A 41 6.36 12.39 11.80
C TYR A 41 5.13 11.84 11.09
N ALA A 42 5.19 11.76 9.77
CA ALA A 42 4.17 11.07 8.98
C ALA A 42 4.81 10.37 7.79
N SER A 43 4.19 9.28 7.38
CA SER A 43 4.51 8.61 6.12
C SER A 43 3.25 8.21 5.35
N ILE A 44 3.36 8.22 4.03
CA ILE A 44 2.43 7.54 3.13
C ILE A 44 3.27 6.53 2.36
N MET A 45 2.88 5.26 2.44
CA MET A 45 3.50 4.18 1.68
C MET A 45 2.45 3.57 0.77
N ARG A 46 2.81 3.34 -0.49
CA ARG A 46 1.89 2.65 -1.41
C ARG A 46 2.03 1.15 -1.32
N SER A 47 0.94 0.44 -1.60
CA SER A 47 0.97 -1.02 -1.76
C SER A 47 1.67 -1.38 -3.07
N GLN A 48 2.56 -2.35 -3.02
CA GLN A 48 3.21 -2.90 -4.20
C GLN A 48 2.20 -3.71 -5.01
N GLU A 49 2.06 -3.40 -6.30
CA GLU A 49 1.22 -4.20 -7.19
C GLU A 49 1.92 -5.51 -7.58
N GLY A 50 1.13 -6.58 -7.66
CA GLY A 50 1.59 -7.87 -8.19
C GLY A 50 2.38 -8.76 -7.21
N GLY A 51 2.59 -8.36 -5.95
CA GLY A 51 3.29 -9.18 -4.95
C GLY A 51 2.37 -9.91 -3.96
N ALA A 52 2.75 -11.08 -3.46
CA ALA A 52 2.19 -11.70 -2.26
C ALA A 52 3.34 -12.19 -1.36
N PRO A 53 3.36 -11.78 -0.10
CA PRO A 53 2.43 -10.84 0.53
C PRO A 53 2.52 -9.43 -0.07
N ILE A 54 1.43 -8.65 0.03
CA ILE A 54 1.42 -7.24 -0.37
C ILE A 54 2.41 -6.50 0.53
N ARG A 55 3.38 -5.83 -0.07
CA ARG A 55 4.38 -5.03 0.65
C ARG A 55 4.10 -3.54 0.47
N LEU A 56 4.47 -2.77 1.47
CA LEU A 56 4.48 -1.31 1.40
C LEU A 56 5.81 -0.84 0.83
N VAL A 57 5.75 0.07 -0.13
CA VAL A 57 6.91 0.60 -0.86
C VAL A 57 6.79 2.12 -1.07
N ASP A 58 7.86 2.74 -1.55
CA ASP A 58 7.94 4.15 -1.91
C ASP A 58 7.46 5.11 -0.80
N PRO A 59 8.10 5.11 0.37
CA PRO A 59 7.72 5.93 1.49
C PRO A 59 7.87 7.43 1.16
N LEU A 60 6.77 8.17 1.30
CA LEU A 60 6.75 9.62 1.36
C LEU A 60 6.72 10.05 2.81
N CYS A 61 7.74 10.77 3.29
CA CYS A 61 7.89 11.08 4.70
C CYS A 61 7.96 12.59 4.94
N THR A 62 7.35 13.03 6.04
CA THR A 62 7.53 14.38 6.57
C THR A 62 7.79 14.32 8.08
N PRO A 63 8.88 14.93 8.56
CA PRO A 63 9.97 15.53 7.81
C PRO A 63 10.81 14.45 7.06
N ALA A 64 11.63 14.87 6.11
CA ALA A 64 12.33 13.96 5.19
C ALA A 64 13.30 12.97 5.87
N GLU A 65 13.88 13.34 7.02
CA GLU A 65 14.77 12.47 7.80
C GLU A 65 14.07 11.22 8.33
N PHE A 66 12.73 11.23 8.45
CA PHE A 66 11.96 10.05 8.86
C PHE A 66 11.95 8.93 7.79
N ALA A 67 12.36 9.24 6.57
CA ALA A 67 12.46 8.25 5.50
C ALA A 67 13.45 7.09 5.82
N GLU A 68 14.40 7.31 6.73
CA GLU A 68 15.28 6.22 7.18
C GLU A 68 14.54 5.21 8.05
N ALA A 69 13.62 5.65 8.91
CA ALA A 69 12.76 4.76 9.69
C ALA A 69 11.95 3.84 8.76
N GLU A 70 11.36 4.40 7.70
CA GLU A 70 10.55 3.63 6.76
C GLU A 70 11.39 2.75 5.83
N ARG A 71 12.61 3.14 5.47
CA ARG A 71 13.54 2.23 4.78
C ARG A 71 13.93 1.04 5.65
N ASN A 72 14.09 1.24 6.95
CA ASN A 72 14.32 0.15 7.89
C ASN A 72 13.05 -0.70 8.03
N TYR A 73 11.86 -0.08 8.13
CA TYR A 73 10.61 -0.81 8.15
C TYR A 73 10.48 -1.77 6.95
N MET A 74 10.75 -1.33 5.73
CA MET A 74 10.69 -2.19 4.54
C MET A 74 11.61 -3.42 4.63
N ARG A 75 12.72 -3.34 5.36
CA ARG A 75 13.64 -4.48 5.58
C ARG A 75 13.14 -5.48 6.61
N PHE A 76 12.33 -5.02 7.56
CA PHE A 76 11.87 -5.80 8.70
C PHE A 76 10.35 -5.96 8.74
N ALA A 77 9.65 -5.64 7.65
CA ALA A 77 8.19 -5.65 7.56
C ALA A 77 7.57 -7.02 7.89
N ASP A 78 8.29 -8.11 7.70
CA ASP A 78 7.82 -9.46 8.06
C ASP A 78 7.68 -9.67 9.58
N ASP A 79 8.32 -8.83 10.41
CA ASP A 79 8.21 -8.82 11.87
C ASP A 79 7.06 -7.90 12.37
N ASP A 80 6.30 -7.28 11.46
CA ASP A 80 5.29 -6.28 11.81
C ASP A 80 3.94 -6.91 12.16
N TYR A 81 3.50 -6.72 13.40
CA TYR A 81 2.17 -7.14 13.87
C TYR A 81 1.01 -6.32 13.26
N THR A 82 1.31 -5.19 12.65
CA THR A 82 0.34 -4.35 11.91
C THR A 82 0.38 -4.58 10.40
N GLY A 83 1.22 -5.49 9.90
CA GLY A 83 1.44 -5.77 8.47
C GLY A 83 0.17 -6.16 7.70
N TRP A 84 -0.88 -6.64 8.40
CA TRP A 84 -2.20 -6.93 7.83
C TRP A 84 -2.89 -5.71 7.22
N LEU A 85 -2.51 -4.50 7.62
CA LEU A 85 -3.03 -3.25 7.06
C LEU A 85 -2.82 -3.12 5.56
N SER A 86 -1.67 -3.60 5.07
CA SER A 86 -1.35 -3.58 3.65
C SER A 86 -2.30 -4.43 2.80
N CYS A 87 -3.05 -5.34 3.43
CA CYS A 87 -3.95 -6.30 2.79
C CYS A 87 -5.44 -6.00 3.05
N CYS A 88 -5.77 -4.93 3.78
CA CYS A 88 -7.15 -4.57 4.06
C CYS A 88 -7.93 -4.37 2.75
N ARG A 89 -9.17 -4.87 2.71
CA ARG A 89 -10.11 -4.63 1.61
C ARG A 89 -11.07 -3.48 1.88
N GLU A 90 -11.09 -3.01 3.13
CA GLU A 90 -11.87 -1.85 3.58
C GLU A 90 -10.94 -0.89 4.31
N SER A 91 -11.21 0.40 4.13
CA SER A 91 -10.46 1.42 4.85
C SER A 91 -10.75 1.33 6.34
N THR A 92 -9.71 1.40 7.14
CA THR A 92 -9.82 1.37 8.58
C THR A 92 -8.83 2.36 9.19
N VAL A 93 -9.21 2.95 10.32
CA VAL A 93 -8.38 3.83 11.13
C VAL A 93 -8.27 3.27 12.53
N PHE A 94 -7.09 3.31 13.12
CA PHE A 94 -6.89 2.93 14.52
C PHE A 94 -5.59 3.51 15.08
N ARG A 95 -5.50 3.55 16.40
CA ARG A 95 -4.26 3.84 17.12
C ARG A 95 -3.51 2.54 17.42
N GLU A 96 -2.21 2.59 17.35
CA GLU A 96 -1.37 1.46 17.76
C GLU A 96 -1.61 1.10 19.24
N SER A 97 -1.79 2.09 20.09
CA SER A 97 -2.07 1.90 21.52
C SER A 97 -3.39 1.16 21.81
N ASP A 98 -4.34 1.10 20.87
CA ASP A 98 -5.56 0.28 21.00
C ASP A 98 -5.32 -1.19 20.68
N LEU A 99 -4.25 -1.53 19.96
CA LEU A 99 -3.91 -2.89 19.53
C LEU A 99 -2.92 -3.57 20.47
N VAL A 100 -1.94 -2.82 20.97
CA VAL A 100 -0.82 -3.37 21.72
C VAL A 100 -0.46 -2.48 22.89
N GLY A 101 -0.23 -3.10 24.05
CA GLY A 101 0.25 -2.36 25.24
C GLY A 101 1.67 -1.82 25.04
N GLU A 102 1.98 -0.70 25.68
CA GLU A 102 3.26 0.00 25.55
C GLU A 102 4.47 -0.91 25.76
N GLN A 103 4.46 -1.76 26.81
CA GLN A 103 5.59 -2.67 27.09
C GLN A 103 5.82 -3.67 25.97
N GLN A 104 4.74 -4.19 25.36
CA GLN A 104 4.84 -5.13 24.24
C GLN A 104 5.36 -4.43 23.00
N ARG A 105 4.85 -3.23 22.70
CA ARG A 105 5.31 -2.39 21.61
C ARG A 105 6.81 -2.11 21.72
N LEU A 106 7.27 -1.62 22.89
CA LEU A 106 8.69 -1.30 23.13
C LEU A 106 9.63 -2.50 22.95
N ARG A 107 9.13 -3.74 23.13
CA ARG A 107 9.89 -4.98 22.94
C ARG A 107 9.82 -5.52 21.52
N SER A 108 8.92 -4.98 20.69
CA SER A 108 8.75 -5.49 19.32
C SER A 108 10.00 -5.22 18.47
N PRO A 109 10.37 -6.16 17.58
CA PRO A 109 11.51 -5.97 16.67
C PRO A 109 11.34 -4.73 15.79
N ILE A 110 10.12 -4.45 15.32
CA ILE A 110 9.80 -3.28 14.50
C ILE A 110 10.09 -1.99 15.26
N TYR A 111 9.61 -1.87 16.49
CA TYR A 111 9.91 -0.67 17.28
C TYR A 111 11.41 -0.47 17.46
N GLN A 112 12.10 -1.50 17.92
CA GLN A 112 13.54 -1.43 18.23
C GLN A 112 14.40 -1.08 17.01
N LYS A 113 14.09 -1.67 15.85
CA LYS A 113 14.88 -1.49 14.62
C LYS A 113 14.53 -0.23 13.83
N CYS A 114 13.26 0.23 13.92
CA CYS A 114 12.77 1.30 13.04
C CYS A 114 12.43 2.57 13.81
N TYR A 115 11.71 2.48 14.94
CA TYR A 115 11.04 3.65 15.54
C TYR A 115 11.64 4.12 16.86
N ALA A 116 12.43 3.30 17.56
CA ALA A 116 13.10 3.67 18.81
C ALA A 116 14.03 4.90 18.66
N PRO A 117 14.83 5.05 17.61
CA PRO A 117 15.68 6.24 17.41
C PRO A 117 14.87 7.55 17.30
N TYR A 118 13.63 7.47 16.86
CA TYR A 118 12.72 8.59 16.68
C TYR A 118 11.82 8.82 17.92
N GLN A 119 11.94 7.97 18.95
CA GLN A 119 11.16 8.03 20.19
C GLN A 119 9.65 8.00 19.93
N VAL A 120 9.20 7.21 18.96
CA VAL A 120 7.78 7.07 18.65
C VAL A 120 7.05 6.50 19.88
N TYR A 121 6.00 7.20 20.31
CA TYR A 121 5.17 6.84 21.45
C TYR A 121 3.82 6.25 21.04
N ASP A 122 3.16 6.87 20.06
CA ASP A 122 1.89 6.41 19.53
C ASP A 122 1.84 6.63 18.02
N THR A 123 1.13 5.74 17.33
CA THR A 123 0.95 5.79 15.88
C THR A 123 -0.53 5.70 15.54
N LEU A 124 -0.99 6.56 14.65
CA LEU A 124 -2.30 6.49 14.05
C LEU A 124 -2.14 5.98 12.61
N TYR A 125 -2.80 4.88 12.30
CA TYR A 125 -2.79 4.25 10.98
C TYR A 125 -4.11 4.46 10.25
N TYR A 126 -4.03 4.67 8.95
CA TYR A 126 -5.17 4.64 8.05
C TYR A 126 -4.85 3.75 6.84
N ALA A 127 -5.59 2.65 6.67
CA ALA A 127 -5.49 1.80 5.49
C ALA A 127 -6.20 2.49 4.31
N ILE A 128 -5.43 2.84 3.28
CA ILE A 128 -5.91 3.50 2.06
C ILE A 128 -6.42 2.42 1.12
N VAL A 129 -7.75 2.34 0.96
CA VAL A 129 -8.40 1.31 0.13
C VAL A 129 -9.42 1.99 -0.80
N HIS A 130 -9.44 1.58 -2.07
CA HIS A 130 -10.40 2.06 -3.05
C HIS A 130 -11.08 0.88 -3.75
N HIS A 131 -12.39 0.73 -3.56
CA HIS A 131 -13.19 -0.38 -4.11
C HIS A 131 -12.57 -1.77 -3.85
N GLY A 132 -12.16 -2.04 -2.62
CA GLY A 132 -11.57 -3.32 -2.22
C GLY A 132 -10.11 -3.54 -2.65
N ARG A 133 -9.49 -2.55 -3.34
CA ARG A 133 -8.08 -2.56 -3.74
C ARG A 133 -7.25 -1.82 -2.69
N PRO A 134 -6.31 -2.49 -2.01
CA PRO A 134 -5.35 -1.83 -1.13
C PRO A 134 -4.45 -0.90 -1.95
N LEU A 135 -4.40 0.37 -1.60
CA LEU A 135 -3.56 1.37 -2.27
C LEU A 135 -2.33 1.74 -1.45
N GLY A 136 -2.39 1.59 -0.13
CA GLY A 136 -1.31 1.93 0.76
C GLY A 136 -1.75 2.16 2.19
N VAL A 137 -0.85 2.77 2.97
CA VAL A 137 -1.09 3.14 4.37
C VAL A 137 -0.60 4.56 4.62
N LEU A 138 -1.41 5.37 5.28
CA LEU A 138 -1.00 6.62 5.91
C LEU A 138 -0.70 6.31 7.38
N SER A 139 0.47 6.72 7.86
CA SER A 139 0.90 6.58 9.25
C SER A 139 1.30 7.93 9.81
N LEU A 140 0.72 8.29 10.96
CA LEU A 140 1.04 9.51 11.70
C LEU A 140 1.67 9.11 13.04
N PHE A 141 2.78 9.73 13.41
CA PHE A 141 3.57 9.33 14.57
C PHE A 141 3.72 10.49 15.56
N ARG A 142 3.62 10.17 16.85
CA ARG A 142 3.83 11.09 17.96
C ARG A 142 4.92 10.63 18.89
N ARG A 143 5.57 11.58 19.55
CA ARG A 143 6.40 11.32 20.73
C ARG A 143 5.55 11.42 21.99
N ARG A 144 6.11 10.99 23.13
CA ARG A 144 5.41 11.03 24.43
C ARG A 144 4.96 12.43 24.83
N GLU A 145 5.76 13.46 24.52
CA GLU A 145 5.42 14.86 24.79
C GLU A 145 4.20 15.36 24.00
N ASP A 146 3.91 14.74 22.85
CA ASP A 146 2.77 15.10 22.02
C ASP A 146 1.45 14.43 22.52
N GLY A 147 1.55 13.46 23.45
CA GLY A 147 0.42 12.65 23.93
C GLY A 147 -0.09 11.63 22.91
N PRO A 148 -1.04 10.75 23.30
CA PRO A 148 -1.67 9.81 22.40
C PRO A 148 -2.62 10.51 21.43
N PHE A 149 -2.95 9.85 20.32
CA PHE A 149 -4.01 10.30 19.42
C PHE A 149 -5.38 10.16 20.10
N THR A 150 -6.26 11.13 19.87
CA THR A 150 -7.61 11.19 20.45
C THR A 150 -8.65 10.56 19.51
N ASP A 151 -9.84 10.26 20.03
CA ASP A 151 -10.95 9.75 19.22
C ASP A 151 -11.45 10.78 18.20
N GLU A 152 -11.37 12.07 18.50
CA GLU A 152 -11.67 13.14 17.54
C GLU A 152 -10.68 13.13 16.37
N GLU A 153 -9.39 12.92 16.64
CA GLU A 153 -8.36 12.83 15.61
C GLU A 153 -8.49 11.55 14.75
N LEU A 154 -8.90 10.42 15.34
CA LEU A 154 -9.27 9.23 14.57
C LEU A 154 -10.44 9.53 13.63
N PHE A 155 -11.49 10.17 14.15
CA PHE A 155 -12.65 10.57 13.34
C PHE A 155 -12.23 11.50 12.18
N LEU A 156 -11.41 12.52 12.46
CA LEU A 156 -10.90 13.44 11.45
C LEU A 156 -10.03 12.73 10.41
N CYS A 157 -9.16 11.81 10.83
CA CYS A 157 -8.34 11.01 9.94
C CYS A 157 -9.20 10.13 9.03
N ASN A 158 -10.22 9.49 9.58
CA ASN A 158 -11.16 8.69 8.78
C ASN A 158 -11.92 9.55 7.76
N ALA A 159 -12.37 10.74 8.16
CA ALA A 159 -13.09 11.66 7.27
C ALA A 159 -12.20 12.15 6.10
N VAL A 160 -10.95 12.54 6.39
CA VAL A 160 -9.96 12.90 5.34
C VAL A 160 -9.59 11.68 4.50
N GLY A 161 -9.47 10.52 5.14
CA GLY A 161 -9.05 9.26 4.51
C GLY A 161 -9.95 8.83 3.37
N THR A 162 -11.27 9.04 3.46
CA THR A 162 -12.20 8.73 2.36
C THR A 162 -11.87 9.51 1.09
N HIS A 163 -11.43 10.76 1.22
CA HIS A 163 -10.97 11.59 0.11
C HIS A 163 -9.57 11.18 -0.36
N LEU A 164 -8.69 10.79 0.58
CA LEU A 164 -7.36 10.28 0.26
C LEU A 164 -7.44 9.00 -0.57
N ASN A 165 -8.39 8.10 -0.30
CA ASN A 165 -8.61 6.90 -1.10
C ASN A 165 -8.82 7.24 -2.58
N GLN A 166 -9.72 8.17 -2.86
CA GLN A 166 -10.04 8.60 -4.22
C GLN A 166 -8.85 9.27 -4.90
N GLN A 167 -8.18 10.19 -4.20
CA GLN A 167 -7.03 10.91 -4.76
C GLN A 167 -5.85 9.98 -4.98
N MET A 168 -5.56 9.10 -4.02
CA MET A 168 -4.50 8.11 -4.15
C MET A 168 -4.70 7.19 -5.34
N ASN A 169 -5.94 6.69 -5.56
CA ASN A 169 -6.27 5.90 -6.74
C ASN A 169 -5.99 6.68 -8.03
N THR A 170 -6.43 7.94 -8.11
CA THR A 170 -6.20 8.81 -9.27
C THR A 170 -4.71 8.99 -9.55
N LEU A 171 -3.90 9.28 -8.51
CA LEU A 171 -2.47 9.53 -8.66
C LEU A 171 -1.71 8.27 -9.08
N LEU A 172 -2.04 7.11 -8.51
CA LEU A 172 -1.41 5.84 -8.87
C LEU A 172 -1.78 5.41 -10.29
N ASP A 173 -3.03 5.55 -10.70
CA ASP A 173 -3.45 5.25 -12.07
C ASP A 173 -2.76 6.18 -13.10
N GLN A 174 -2.57 7.46 -12.77
CA GLN A 174 -1.79 8.37 -13.61
C GLN A 174 -0.31 7.98 -13.68
N MET A 175 0.27 7.57 -12.55
CA MET A 175 1.66 7.11 -12.50
C MET A 175 1.87 5.90 -13.41
N ILE A 176 0.99 4.90 -13.33
CA ILE A 176 1.02 3.70 -14.18
C ILE A 176 0.87 4.09 -15.66
N ARG A 177 -0.08 4.97 -16.01
CA ARG A 177 -0.27 5.42 -17.39
C ARG A 177 0.95 6.16 -17.93
N ARG A 178 1.60 7.00 -17.12
CA ARG A 178 2.84 7.71 -17.50
C ARG A 178 4.00 6.74 -17.73
N GLN A 179 4.15 5.73 -16.87
CA GLN A 179 5.16 4.69 -17.06
C GLN A 179 4.93 3.89 -18.35
N ASN A 180 3.68 3.51 -18.63
CA ASN A 180 3.31 2.81 -19.87
C ASN A 180 3.49 3.68 -21.11
N ALA A 181 3.21 5.00 -21.03
CA ALA A 181 3.38 5.93 -22.15
C ALA A 181 4.84 6.31 -22.41
N ALA A 182 5.71 6.22 -21.40
CA ALA A 182 7.15 6.50 -21.54
C ALA A 182 7.92 5.37 -22.24
N GLY A 183 7.23 4.34 -22.76
CA GLY A 183 7.87 3.27 -23.53
C GLY A 183 8.85 2.44 -22.70
N TYR A 184 8.57 2.23 -21.42
CA TYR A 184 9.13 1.09 -20.74
C TYR A 184 8.53 -0.15 -21.42
N ASP A 185 9.17 -0.53 -22.52
CA ASP A 185 9.02 -1.88 -23.07
C ASP A 185 9.12 -2.83 -21.89
N LEU A 186 8.04 -3.55 -21.63
CA LEU A 186 8.16 -4.83 -20.95
C LEU A 186 9.35 -5.51 -21.64
N PRO A 187 10.38 -5.94 -20.89
CA PRO A 187 11.63 -6.37 -21.51
C PRO A 187 11.32 -7.32 -22.66
N ALA A 188 12.09 -7.23 -23.73
CA ALA A 188 11.99 -7.94 -25.01
C ALA A 188 11.81 -9.47 -24.94
N VAL A 189 11.59 -10.03 -23.76
CA VAL A 189 11.13 -11.41 -23.50
C VAL A 189 9.72 -11.64 -24.06
N ALA A 190 8.89 -10.61 -24.18
CA ALA A 190 7.56 -10.73 -24.79
C ALA A 190 7.57 -10.61 -26.33
N ALA A 191 8.61 -10.06 -26.92
CA ALA A 191 8.68 -9.82 -28.38
C ALA A 191 8.99 -11.07 -29.23
N GLY A 192 9.28 -12.20 -28.59
CA GLY A 192 9.58 -13.47 -29.28
C GLY A 192 8.53 -14.58 -29.13
N MET A 193 7.48 -14.37 -28.31
CA MET A 193 6.44 -15.38 -28.09
C MET A 193 5.18 -15.04 -28.87
N ALA A 194 4.85 -15.90 -29.82
CA ALA A 194 3.55 -15.90 -30.49
C ALA A 194 2.44 -15.98 -29.44
N TYR A 195 1.51 -15.04 -29.50
CA TYR A 195 0.39 -14.83 -28.58
C TYR A 195 -0.41 -16.15 -28.38
N HIS A 196 -0.24 -16.77 -27.22
CA HIS A 196 -0.99 -17.97 -26.83
C HIS A 196 -1.98 -17.62 -25.68
N PRO A 197 -3.19 -18.23 -25.66
CA PRO A 197 -4.14 -18.05 -24.54
C PRO A 197 -3.54 -18.33 -23.15
N GLY A 198 -2.45 -19.09 -23.08
CA GLY A 198 -1.69 -19.36 -21.86
C GLY A 198 -0.98 -18.13 -21.30
N ASP A 199 -0.59 -17.18 -22.15
CA ASP A 199 0.17 -15.99 -21.74
C ASP A 199 -0.74 -14.96 -21.07
N GLN A 200 -1.98 -14.81 -21.57
CA GLN A 200 -3.02 -14.00 -20.93
C GLN A 200 -3.39 -14.57 -19.56
N LEU A 201 -3.48 -15.87 -19.45
CA LEU A 201 -3.79 -16.52 -18.19
C LEU A 201 -2.65 -16.31 -17.17
N LEU A 202 -1.39 -16.39 -17.61
CA LEU A 202 -0.24 -16.15 -16.76
C LEU A 202 -0.20 -14.71 -16.26
N GLU A 203 -0.46 -13.73 -17.13
CA GLU A 203 -0.58 -12.31 -16.78
C GLU A 203 -1.72 -12.08 -15.79
N MET A 204 -2.88 -12.69 -15.98
CA MET A 204 -4.02 -12.56 -15.06
C MET A 204 -3.77 -13.27 -13.73
N LEU A 205 -2.99 -14.36 -13.72
CA LEU A 205 -2.54 -15.03 -12.51
C LEU A 205 -1.59 -14.16 -11.68
N THR A 206 -0.69 -13.43 -12.35
CA THR A 206 0.22 -12.48 -11.69
C THR A 206 -0.53 -11.28 -11.12
N ARG A 207 -1.62 -10.86 -11.75
CA ARG A 207 -2.47 -9.73 -11.31
C ARG A 207 -3.51 -10.06 -10.24
N PHE A 208 -3.45 -11.21 -9.60
CA PHE A 208 -4.30 -11.62 -8.46
C PHE A 208 -5.81 -11.67 -8.70
N ARG A 209 -6.26 -11.88 -9.91
CA ARG A 209 -7.69 -12.01 -10.18
C ARG A 209 -8.24 -13.34 -9.65
N GLU A 210 -9.48 -13.32 -9.17
CA GLU A 210 -10.17 -14.55 -8.81
C GLU A 210 -10.45 -15.40 -10.05
N ASN A 211 -10.57 -16.72 -9.88
CA ASN A 211 -10.81 -17.63 -11.01
C ASN A 211 -12.02 -17.23 -11.85
N ARG A 212 -13.07 -16.73 -11.21
CA ARG A 212 -14.27 -16.25 -11.88
C ARG A 212 -13.99 -15.05 -12.78
N GLU A 213 -13.25 -14.06 -12.29
CA GLU A 213 -12.86 -12.86 -13.05
C GLU A 213 -11.97 -13.22 -14.24
N ILE A 214 -11.07 -14.20 -14.04
CA ILE A 214 -10.20 -14.70 -15.10
C ILE A 214 -11.04 -15.45 -16.17
N ALA A 215 -11.97 -16.30 -15.75
CA ALA A 215 -12.84 -17.03 -16.67
C ALA A 215 -13.73 -16.09 -17.49
N GLU A 216 -14.29 -15.05 -16.86
CA GLU A 216 -15.09 -14.01 -17.51
C GLU A 216 -14.23 -13.19 -18.51
N ALA A 217 -13.03 -12.75 -18.09
CA ALA A 217 -12.14 -11.96 -18.96
C ALA A 217 -11.61 -12.75 -20.17
N LEU A 218 -11.36 -14.05 -20.00
CA LEU A 218 -10.92 -14.95 -21.08
C LEU A 218 -12.09 -15.54 -21.87
N GLN A 219 -13.35 -15.25 -21.48
CA GLN A 219 -14.57 -15.80 -22.08
C GLN A 219 -14.56 -17.35 -22.13
N VAL A 220 -14.03 -17.97 -21.10
CA VAL A 220 -13.97 -19.44 -20.96
C VAL A 220 -14.79 -19.92 -19.77
N ARG A 221 -15.19 -21.21 -19.82
CA ARG A 221 -15.83 -21.85 -18.67
C ARG A 221 -14.80 -22.19 -17.60
N ASP A 222 -15.22 -22.26 -16.33
CA ASP A 222 -14.35 -22.65 -15.21
C ASP A 222 -13.63 -23.99 -15.45
N SER A 223 -14.31 -24.97 -16.07
CA SER A 223 -13.71 -26.25 -16.43
C SER A 223 -12.57 -26.11 -17.46
N THR A 224 -12.68 -25.16 -18.37
CA THR A 224 -11.63 -24.84 -19.36
C THR A 224 -10.47 -24.13 -18.69
N LEU A 225 -10.76 -23.19 -17.77
CA LEU A 225 -9.76 -22.51 -16.99
C LEU A 225 -8.95 -23.51 -16.14
N GLN A 226 -9.60 -24.47 -15.49
CA GLN A 226 -8.93 -25.53 -14.72
C GLN A 226 -7.99 -26.39 -15.59
N LYS A 227 -8.38 -26.72 -16.82
CA LYS A 227 -7.51 -27.42 -17.76
C LYS A 227 -6.27 -26.60 -18.14
N HIS A 228 -6.44 -25.29 -18.32
CA HIS A 228 -5.31 -24.39 -18.56
C HIS A 228 -4.36 -24.34 -17.36
N TYR A 229 -4.86 -24.29 -16.13
CA TYR A 229 -4.05 -24.39 -14.91
C TYR A 229 -3.26 -25.69 -14.86
N GLN A 230 -3.90 -26.84 -15.07
CA GLN A 230 -3.24 -28.14 -15.06
C GLN A 230 -2.12 -28.22 -16.11
N ASN A 231 -2.32 -27.64 -17.31
CA ASN A 231 -1.31 -27.62 -18.36
C ASN A 231 -0.12 -26.72 -17.98
N ILE A 232 -0.37 -25.55 -17.37
CA ILE A 232 0.66 -24.64 -16.88
C ILE A 232 1.42 -25.31 -15.73
N PHE A 233 0.73 -25.88 -14.75
CA PHE A 233 1.35 -26.59 -13.63
C PHE A 233 2.28 -27.70 -14.10
N ARG A 234 1.83 -28.51 -15.04
CA ARG A 234 2.63 -29.58 -15.62
C ARG A 234 3.87 -29.07 -16.37
N LYS A 235 3.73 -28.00 -17.16
CA LYS A 235 4.84 -27.42 -17.93
C LYS A 235 5.90 -26.76 -17.04
N LEU A 236 5.47 -26.14 -15.96
CA LEU A 236 6.36 -25.45 -15.02
C LEU A 236 6.86 -26.34 -13.87
N GLY A 237 6.37 -27.60 -13.79
CA GLY A 237 6.74 -28.53 -12.73
C GLY A 237 6.23 -28.10 -11.34
N VAL A 238 5.11 -27.37 -11.28
CA VAL A 238 4.50 -26.85 -10.06
C VAL A 238 3.15 -27.52 -9.80
N THR A 239 2.70 -27.52 -8.56
CA THR A 239 1.46 -28.18 -8.12
C THR A 239 0.34 -27.19 -7.75
N SER A 240 0.69 -25.92 -7.62
CA SER A 240 -0.25 -24.90 -7.16
C SER A 240 -0.05 -23.56 -7.87
N ARG A 241 -1.13 -22.78 -7.89
CA ARG A 241 -1.13 -21.39 -8.33
C ARG A 241 -0.14 -20.53 -7.53
N TRP A 242 0.09 -20.87 -6.27
CA TRP A 242 1.04 -20.17 -5.39
C TRP A 242 2.49 -20.43 -5.81
N GLU A 243 2.83 -21.64 -6.24
CA GLU A 243 4.16 -21.98 -6.74
C GLU A 243 4.50 -21.28 -8.07
N ILE A 244 3.52 -21.08 -8.95
CA ILE A 244 3.71 -20.26 -10.16
C ILE A 244 4.16 -18.87 -9.80
N ARG A 245 3.49 -18.27 -8.80
CA ARG A 245 3.81 -16.91 -8.34
C ARG A 245 5.22 -16.83 -7.78
N ARG A 246 5.62 -17.82 -6.98
CA ARG A 246 6.97 -17.89 -6.42
C ARG A 246 8.02 -17.95 -7.54
N LEU A 247 7.84 -18.79 -8.55
CA LEU A 247 8.74 -18.89 -9.69
C LEU A 247 8.86 -17.59 -10.49
N LEU A 248 7.75 -16.87 -10.66
CA LEU A 248 7.75 -15.59 -11.38
C LEU A 248 8.45 -14.48 -10.59
N LEU A 249 8.37 -14.53 -9.25
CA LEU A 249 9.05 -13.58 -8.36
C LEU A 249 10.54 -13.91 -8.18
N GLU A 250 10.92 -15.19 -8.19
CA GLU A 250 12.31 -15.65 -8.08
C GLU A 250 13.07 -15.56 -9.42
N GLY A 251 12.36 -15.56 -10.56
CA GLY A 251 12.95 -15.44 -11.90
C GLY A 251 13.55 -14.07 -12.24
N ASP A 252 13.19 -13.02 -11.47
CA ASP A 252 13.73 -11.67 -11.62
C ASP A 252 15.04 -11.44 -10.81
N THR A 253 15.57 -12.47 -10.15
CA THR A 253 16.78 -12.39 -9.33
C THR A 253 17.92 -13.27 -9.84
N GLN A 254 18.24 -13.22 -11.12
CA GLN A 254 19.57 -13.67 -11.58
C GLN A 254 20.29 -12.54 -12.33
N PRO A 255 21.60 -12.36 -12.03
CA PRO A 255 22.43 -11.20 -12.33
C PRO A 255 22.67 -10.96 -13.81
#